data_9e091acd53b267ed28640d1b3a455ff5
#
_entry.id   9e091acd53b267ed28640d1b3a455ff5
#
_cell.length_a   1.000
_cell.length_b   1.000
_cell.length_c   1.000
_cell.angle_alpha   90.00
_cell.angle_beta   90.00
_cell.angle_gamma   90.00
#
_symmetry.space_group_name_H-M   'P 1'
#
loop_
_entity.id
_entity.type
_entity.pdbx_description
1 polymer ?
#
loop_
_entity_poly.entity_id
_entity_poly.type
_entity_poly.pdbx_seq_one_letter_code
_entity_poly.pdbx_strand_id
1 'polypeptide(L)'
;MFESWYASRPTPESKALLDRVRNVSRREAQAAAERLVAIGELFVLRCRDSGERADWGTDTWEAVAAQVAAAMRTSVAMGSSYLRYAVAMRNRLPKVGQAFQAGDIDYRAFQTIVYRTDLIEDDDALAKVDAQLAVLLSRCPSVTRGRLAAAVDKVVANVDRDAVRRAAEAATDRRFVDVDIEGCGMAALTGSVLPTAGQAFDRRLDELARTVCHADPRTLEQRRADALGAMAAGGDRLVCGCGSADCAAAIAAHSNVVIHVVAEQSTVDGTGTNPGVLAGAEGLIPAELVAELAKSAKLRPLARPAEDPEPGYRPSTQLADFVRCRDLTCRAPGCDQPAVACDLDHTVAYGDGGRTQASNLKCLCRKHHLLKTFWGWRDMQLPDGTVIWLLPDGHTYVTTPGSALLFPNLCAPTGDAPAASPGPHRRSEDREVMMPRRSSTRAQNRAKRIIAERRHNRLATQAAEAQAEYVGAHDTPELPPDPDEPPPF
;
A
#
# COMPACT_ATOMS: atom_id res chain seq x y z
N MET A 1 1.12 52.96 -10.94
CA MET A 1 0.86 53.53 -9.60
C MET A 1 0.11 52.59 -8.66
N PHE A 2 -0.34 51.38 -9.15
CA PHE A 2 -1.04 50.40 -8.33
C PHE A 2 -0.14 49.29 -7.75
N GLU A 3 1.06 49.08 -8.28
CA GLU A 3 1.97 48.03 -7.85
C GLU A 3 2.66 48.30 -6.49
N SER A 4 2.75 49.51 -6.04
CA SER A 4 3.42 49.85 -4.77
C SER A 4 2.56 49.68 -3.51
N TRP A 5 1.26 49.53 -3.65
CA TRP A 5 0.30 49.47 -2.52
C TRP A 5 0.18 48.07 -1.89
N TYR A 6 0.52 47.00 -2.61
CA TYR A 6 0.40 45.62 -2.13
C TYR A 6 1.75 44.94 -1.90
N ALA A 7 2.87 45.62 -2.09
CA ALA A 7 4.17 45.04 -1.76
C ALA A 7 4.31 44.94 -0.22
N SER A 8 4.35 43.73 0.30
CA SER A 8 4.69 43.55 1.72
C SER A 8 6.08 44.09 2.00
N ARG A 9 6.17 45.02 2.96
CA ARG A 9 7.47 45.60 3.34
C ARG A 9 8.30 44.54 4.06
N PRO A 10 9.55 44.30 3.65
CA PRO A 10 10.43 43.37 4.37
C PRO A 10 10.71 43.95 5.77
N THR A 11 10.42 43.18 6.82
CA THR A 11 10.76 43.52 8.18
C THR A 11 11.85 42.58 8.70
N PRO A 12 12.67 42.99 9.69
CA PRO A 12 13.61 42.09 10.34
C PRO A 12 12.93 40.84 10.88
N GLU A 13 11.71 40.95 11.41
CA GLU A 13 10.92 39.85 11.94
C GLU A 13 10.51 38.90 10.83
N SER A 14 10.00 39.38 9.69
CA SER A 14 9.60 38.55 8.57
C SER A 14 10.80 37.79 7.97
N LYS A 15 11.96 38.44 7.89
CA LYS A 15 13.21 37.79 7.48
C LYS A 15 13.63 36.70 8.45
N ALA A 16 13.63 36.97 9.76
CA ALA A 16 13.99 35.98 10.78
C ALA A 16 13.07 34.75 10.75
N LEU A 17 11.76 34.95 10.54
CA LEU A 17 10.82 33.88 10.41
C LEU A 17 11.09 33.02 9.17
N LEU A 18 11.33 33.62 8.01
CA LEU A 18 11.67 32.91 6.78
C LEU A 18 13.00 32.15 6.88
N ASP A 19 14.02 32.78 7.53
CA ASP A 19 15.30 32.11 7.80
C ASP A 19 15.09 30.89 8.74
N ARG A 20 14.22 31.03 9.74
CA ARG A 20 13.82 29.89 10.60
C ARG A 20 13.14 28.79 9.81
N VAL A 21 12.19 29.11 8.93
CA VAL A 21 11.53 28.13 8.05
C VAL A 21 12.56 27.38 7.22
N ARG A 22 13.45 28.11 6.55
CA ARG A 22 14.53 27.51 5.73
C ARG A 22 15.43 26.58 6.53
N ASN A 23 15.87 27.02 7.70
CA ASN A 23 16.76 26.26 8.57
C ASN A 23 16.09 24.99 9.12
N VAL A 24 14.78 25.04 9.45
CA VAL A 24 14.03 23.87 9.91
C VAL A 24 13.83 22.88 8.76
N SER A 25 13.42 23.34 7.57
CA SER A 25 13.28 22.49 6.38
C SER A 25 14.59 21.79 6.01
N ARG A 26 15.73 22.50 6.12
CA ARG A 26 17.05 21.89 5.88
C ARG A 26 17.36 20.79 6.90
N ARG A 27 17.07 21.01 8.19
CA ARG A 27 17.28 20.00 9.24
C ARG A 27 16.34 18.80 9.07
N GLU A 28 15.09 19.02 8.64
CA GLU A 28 14.18 17.95 8.31
C GLU A 28 14.73 17.06 7.18
N ALA A 29 15.24 17.67 6.12
CA ALA A 29 15.88 16.94 5.02
C ALA A 29 17.11 16.15 5.51
N GLN A 30 17.97 16.75 6.32
CA GLN A 30 19.14 16.09 6.91
C GLN A 30 18.73 14.88 7.77
N ALA A 31 17.75 15.05 8.66
CA ALA A 31 17.25 13.96 9.50
C ALA A 31 16.61 12.83 8.66
N ALA A 32 15.93 13.15 7.57
CA ALA A 32 15.38 12.18 6.65
C ALA A 32 16.50 11.40 5.91
N ALA A 33 17.57 12.07 5.51
CA ALA A 33 18.74 11.45 4.89
C ALA A 33 19.49 10.53 5.88
N GLU A 34 19.73 10.99 7.10
CA GLU A 34 20.36 10.20 8.17
C GLU A 34 19.58 8.90 8.46
N ARG A 35 18.26 9.00 8.53
CA ARG A 35 17.39 7.82 8.65
C ARG A 35 17.60 6.82 7.52
N LEU A 36 17.72 7.27 6.25
CA LEU A 36 18.00 6.36 5.14
C LEU A 36 19.41 5.76 5.21
N VAL A 37 20.41 6.50 5.70
CA VAL A 37 21.75 5.95 5.96
C VAL A 37 21.65 4.79 6.94
N ALA A 38 21.03 4.99 8.10
CA ALA A 38 20.87 3.96 9.12
C ALA A 38 20.12 2.71 8.60
N ILE A 39 19.04 2.91 7.81
CA ILE A 39 18.30 1.82 7.16
C ILE A 39 19.19 1.05 6.18
N GLY A 40 20.00 1.75 5.38
CA GLY A 40 20.93 1.12 4.44
C GLY A 40 22.02 0.32 5.15
N GLU A 41 22.55 0.82 6.25
CA GLU A 41 23.53 0.15 7.09
C GLU A 41 22.94 -1.11 7.75
N LEU A 42 21.73 -1.02 8.28
CA LEU A 42 21.01 -2.18 8.83
C LEU A 42 20.85 -3.28 7.77
N PHE A 43 20.47 -2.92 6.56
CA PHE A 43 20.34 -3.89 5.47
C PHE A 43 21.66 -4.57 5.15
N VAL A 44 22.75 -3.81 5.02
CA VAL A 44 24.09 -4.37 4.78
C VAL A 44 24.50 -5.32 5.91
N LEU A 45 24.26 -4.93 7.16
CA LEU A 45 24.54 -5.77 8.33
C LEU A 45 23.78 -7.10 8.23
N ARG A 46 22.47 -7.06 7.96
CA ARG A 46 21.64 -8.27 7.84
C ARG A 46 22.04 -9.16 6.66
N CYS A 47 22.41 -8.57 5.52
CA CYS A 47 22.94 -9.35 4.39
C CYS A 47 24.28 -10.02 4.72
N ARG A 48 25.13 -9.38 5.50
CA ARG A 48 26.41 -9.96 5.98
C ARG A 48 26.15 -11.13 6.92
N ASP A 49 25.21 -10.99 7.85
CA ASP A 49 24.92 -11.99 8.87
C ASP A 49 24.16 -13.22 8.32
N SER A 50 23.25 -12.99 7.39
CA SER A 50 22.28 -14.00 6.95
C SER A 50 22.27 -14.27 5.44
N GLY A 51 23.06 -13.53 4.64
CA GLY A 51 22.95 -13.51 3.18
C GLY A 51 21.64 -12.84 2.71
N GLU A 52 21.48 -12.71 1.41
CA GLU A 52 20.27 -12.09 0.83
C GLU A 52 19.05 -13.01 0.91
N ARG A 53 19.23 -14.33 0.95
CA ARG A 53 18.17 -15.35 0.94
C ARG A 53 17.10 -15.04 -0.12
N ALA A 54 17.56 -14.62 -1.30
CA ALA A 54 16.73 -13.99 -2.33
C ALA A 54 15.59 -14.90 -2.87
N ASP A 55 15.75 -16.22 -2.76
CA ASP A 55 14.78 -17.25 -3.14
C ASP A 55 13.78 -17.62 -2.02
N TRP A 56 13.95 -17.08 -0.83
CA TRP A 56 13.01 -17.33 0.28
C TRP A 56 11.68 -16.61 0.08
N GLY A 57 10.59 -17.21 0.53
CA GLY A 57 9.26 -16.59 0.55
C GLY A 57 9.25 -15.26 1.31
N THR A 58 10.04 -15.17 2.40
CA THR A 58 10.36 -13.92 3.11
C THR A 58 11.89 -13.77 3.12
N ASP A 59 12.42 -12.95 2.21
CA ASP A 59 13.84 -12.70 2.03
C ASP A 59 14.40 -11.69 3.06
N THR A 60 15.71 -11.47 3.06
CA THR A 60 16.37 -10.49 3.94
C THR A 60 15.82 -9.09 3.76
N TRP A 61 15.44 -8.71 2.52
CA TRP A 61 14.80 -7.44 2.26
C TRP A 61 13.49 -7.28 3.04
N GLU A 62 12.63 -8.30 3.00
CA GLU A 62 11.35 -8.25 3.70
C GLU A 62 11.51 -8.29 5.21
N ALA A 63 12.49 -9.04 5.70
CA ALA A 63 12.82 -9.08 7.12
C ALA A 63 13.25 -7.69 7.63
N VAL A 64 14.14 -7.02 6.90
CA VAL A 64 14.58 -5.65 7.24
C VAL A 64 13.44 -4.65 7.07
N ALA A 65 12.66 -4.74 6.00
CA ALA A 65 11.51 -3.86 5.79
C ALA A 65 10.50 -3.94 6.94
N ALA A 66 10.26 -5.13 7.48
CA ALA A 66 9.38 -5.30 8.64
C ALA A 66 9.99 -4.72 9.93
N GLN A 67 11.32 -4.85 10.16
CA GLN A 67 12.00 -4.21 11.29
C GLN A 67 11.92 -2.69 11.20
N VAL A 68 12.15 -2.13 10.00
CA VAL A 68 12.03 -0.68 9.74
C VAL A 68 10.59 -0.21 9.95
N ALA A 69 9.62 -0.97 9.48
CA ALA A 69 8.20 -0.66 9.66
C ALA A 69 7.82 -0.61 11.15
N ALA A 70 8.26 -1.58 11.95
CA ALA A 70 8.04 -1.60 13.39
C ALA A 70 8.68 -0.39 14.09
N ALA A 71 9.95 -0.09 13.78
CA ALA A 71 10.68 1.03 14.36
C ALA A 71 10.06 2.39 14.02
N MET A 72 9.51 2.53 12.83
CA MET A 72 8.89 3.77 12.33
C MET A 72 7.37 3.83 12.56
N ARG A 73 6.76 2.80 13.14
CA ARG A 73 5.30 2.71 13.33
C ARG A 73 4.52 2.94 12.02
N THR A 74 4.96 2.27 10.97
CA THR A 74 4.37 2.38 9.64
C THR A 74 4.12 1.00 9.03
N SER A 75 3.43 0.92 7.87
CA SER A 75 3.19 -0.36 7.20
C SER A 75 4.47 -0.98 6.64
N VAL A 76 4.49 -2.31 6.46
CA VAL A 76 5.63 -3.03 5.85
C VAL A 76 5.90 -2.57 4.42
N ALA A 77 4.87 -2.15 3.70
CA ALA A 77 5.02 -1.56 2.36
C ALA A 77 5.82 -0.26 2.40
N MET A 78 5.54 0.60 3.40
CA MET A 78 6.32 1.82 3.64
C MET A 78 7.74 1.50 4.09
N GLY A 79 7.94 0.53 5.00
CA GLY A 79 9.27 0.05 5.39
C GLY A 79 10.09 -0.41 4.18
N SER A 80 9.49 -1.17 3.26
CA SER A 80 10.13 -1.59 2.01
C SER A 80 10.45 -0.40 1.08
N SER A 81 9.60 0.63 1.06
CA SER A 81 9.87 1.85 0.29
C SER A 81 11.05 2.62 0.85
N TYR A 82 11.15 2.81 2.16
CA TYR A 82 12.31 3.42 2.80
C TYR A 82 13.60 2.65 2.53
N LEU A 83 13.55 1.33 2.61
CA LEU A 83 14.70 0.48 2.30
C LEU A 83 15.16 0.65 0.83
N ARG A 84 14.21 0.73 -0.12
CA ARG A 84 14.52 1.00 -1.53
C ARG A 84 15.25 2.32 -1.72
N TYR A 85 14.81 3.38 -1.05
CA TYR A 85 15.47 4.69 -1.12
C TYR A 85 16.84 4.68 -0.42
N ALA A 86 16.97 3.98 0.69
CA ALA A 86 18.24 3.82 1.39
C ALA A 86 19.30 3.10 0.50
N VAL A 87 18.91 2.01 -0.14
CA VAL A 87 19.78 1.27 -1.08
C VAL A 87 20.10 2.11 -2.32
N ALA A 88 19.14 2.87 -2.85
CA ALA A 88 19.37 3.77 -3.97
C ALA A 88 20.36 4.88 -3.61
N MET A 89 20.21 5.51 -2.43
CA MET A 89 21.12 6.55 -1.94
C MET A 89 22.55 6.03 -1.77
N ARG A 90 22.70 4.83 -1.25
CA ARG A 90 24.01 4.23 -0.98
C ARG A 90 24.73 3.75 -2.26
N ASN A 91 24.00 3.03 -3.13
CA ASN A 91 24.62 2.25 -4.21
C ASN A 91 24.45 2.87 -5.59
N ARG A 92 23.36 3.63 -5.82
CA ARG A 92 23.02 4.10 -7.14
C ARG A 92 23.30 5.59 -7.36
N LEU A 93 23.05 6.41 -6.35
CA LEU A 93 23.08 7.87 -6.42
C LEU A 93 23.86 8.48 -5.23
N PRO A 94 25.14 8.10 -5.01
CA PRO A 94 25.88 8.53 -3.83
C PRO A 94 26.13 10.05 -3.80
N LYS A 95 26.31 10.72 -4.94
CA LYS A 95 26.54 12.18 -4.99
C LYS A 95 25.24 12.97 -4.76
N VAL A 96 24.13 12.55 -5.34
CA VAL A 96 22.80 13.09 -5.01
C VAL A 96 22.48 12.82 -3.54
N GLY A 97 22.86 11.64 -3.03
CA GLY A 97 22.75 11.28 -1.61
C GLY A 97 23.52 12.25 -0.69
N GLN A 98 24.71 12.70 -1.08
CA GLN A 98 25.48 13.71 -0.35
C GLN A 98 24.74 15.06 -0.31
N ALA A 99 24.18 15.51 -1.44
CA ALA A 99 23.37 16.74 -1.47
C ALA A 99 22.12 16.62 -0.55
N PHE A 100 21.51 15.45 -0.49
CA PHE A 100 20.39 15.20 0.43
C PHE A 100 20.84 15.22 1.89
N GLN A 101 21.99 14.61 2.23
CA GLN A 101 22.56 14.65 3.58
C GLN A 101 22.99 16.07 3.98
N ALA A 102 23.41 16.90 3.04
CA ALA A 102 23.67 18.32 3.27
C ALA A 102 22.38 19.13 3.51
N GLY A 103 21.22 18.58 3.18
CA GLY A 103 19.93 19.26 3.27
C GLY A 103 19.66 20.23 2.10
N ASP A 104 20.35 20.07 0.98
CA ASP A 104 20.19 20.91 -0.21
C ASP A 104 18.95 20.54 -1.02
N ILE A 105 18.44 19.31 -0.84
CA ILE A 105 17.17 18.82 -1.39
C ILE A 105 16.33 18.16 -0.30
N ASP A 106 15.01 18.20 -0.45
CA ASP A 106 14.08 17.53 0.44
C ASP A 106 13.90 16.05 0.07
N TYR A 107 13.24 15.29 0.96
CA TYR A 107 12.98 13.87 0.76
C TYR A 107 12.17 13.57 -0.51
N ARG A 108 11.21 14.44 -0.85
CA ARG A 108 10.35 14.25 -2.04
C ARG A 108 11.11 14.51 -3.34
N ALA A 109 12.03 15.46 -3.34
CA ALA A 109 12.95 15.69 -4.46
C ALA A 109 13.85 14.47 -4.67
N PHE A 110 14.42 13.92 -3.59
CA PHE A 110 15.21 12.69 -3.64
C PHE A 110 14.40 11.50 -4.19
N GLN A 111 13.16 11.31 -3.72
CA GLN A 111 12.26 10.28 -4.25
C GLN A 111 12.02 10.44 -5.75
N THR A 112 11.81 11.68 -6.22
CA THR A 112 11.61 11.98 -7.64
C THR A 112 12.82 11.58 -8.47
N ILE A 113 14.03 11.91 -8.00
CA ILE A 113 15.28 11.57 -8.68
C ILE A 113 15.46 10.04 -8.74
N VAL A 114 15.30 9.34 -7.63
CA VAL A 114 15.41 7.87 -7.57
C VAL A 114 14.41 7.22 -8.54
N TYR A 115 13.17 7.71 -8.58
CA TYR A 115 12.16 7.17 -9.49
C TYR A 115 12.52 7.37 -10.96
N ARG A 116 13.00 8.58 -11.32
CA ARG A 116 13.32 8.93 -12.71
C ARG A 116 14.58 8.24 -13.26
N THR A 117 15.50 7.86 -12.37
CA THR A 117 16.76 7.18 -12.73
C THR A 117 16.69 5.65 -12.61
N ASP A 118 15.55 5.08 -12.18
CA ASP A 118 15.45 3.64 -11.87
C ASP A 118 15.63 2.71 -13.07
N LEU A 119 15.42 3.20 -14.30
CA LEU A 119 15.56 2.44 -15.55
C LEU A 119 17.00 2.36 -16.09
N ILE A 120 17.95 3.10 -15.51
CA ILE A 120 19.36 3.04 -15.92
C ILE A 120 19.97 1.76 -15.36
N GLU A 121 20.43 0.86 -16.23
CA GLU A 121 21.05 -0.42 -15.87
C GLU A 121 22.58 -0.36 -15.91
N ASP A 122 23.14 0.44 -16.80
CA ASP A 122 24.57 0.62 -16.95
C ASP A 122 25.15 1.49 -15.83
N ASP A 123 26.11 0.95 -15.09
CA ASP A 123 26.69 1.60 -13.90
C ASP A 123 27.49 2.86 -14.26
N ASP A 124 28.17 2.90 -15.42
CA ASP A 124 28.90 4.08 -15.89
C ASP A 124 27.94 5.19 -16.31
N ALA A 125 26.86 4.84 -17.00
CA ALA A 125 25.79 5.78 -17.33
C ALA A 125 25.16 6.36 -16.06
N LEU A 126 24.88 5.52 -15.08
CA LEU A 126 24.31 5.91 -13.80
C LEU A 126 25.25 6.85 -13.02
N ALA A 127 26.56 6.54 -12.97
CA ALA A 127 27.55 7.38 -12.32
C ALA A 127 27.68 8.77 -12.99
N LYS A 128 27.56 8.83 -14.33
CA LYS A 128 27.53 10.11 -15.08
C LYS A 128 26.28 10.91 -14.74
N VAL A 129 25.11 10.27 -14.70
CA VAL A 129 23.84 10.91 -14.35
C VAL A 129 23.89 11.44 -12.90
N ASP A 130 24.35 10.63 -11.94
CA ASP A 130 24.50 11.04 -10.53
C ASP A 130 25.39 12.27 -10.39
N ALA A 131 26.53 12.30 -11.10
CA ALA A 131 27.44 13.46 -11.09
C ALA A 131 26.79 14.73 -11.68
N GLN A 132 26.11 14.60 -12.84
CA GLN A 132 25.45 15.73 -13.48
C GLN A 132 24.29 16.28 -12.64
N LEU A 133 23.51 15.40 -12.00
CA LEU A 133 22.43 15.78 -11.11
C LEU A 133 22.95 16.50 -9.86
N ALA A 134 24.04 16.04 -9.26
CA ALA A 134 24.65 16.73 -8.11
C ALA A 134 25.07 18.16 -8.45
N VAL A 135 25.67 18.38 -9.64
CA VAL A 135 26.01 19.72 -10.13
C VAL A 135 24.76 20.56 -10.40
N LEU A 136 23.71 19.98 -11.00
CA LEU A 136 22.44 20.67 -11.23
C LEU A 136 21.82 21.16 -9.90
N LEU A 137 21.77 20.30 -8.91
CA LEU A 137 21.18 20.59 -7.60
C LEU A 137 21.94 21.71 -6.86
N SER A 138 23.25 21.74 -6.95
CA SER A 138 24.07 22.80 -6.34
C SER A 138 23.85 24.18 -7.00
N ARG A 139 23.49 24.21 -8.29
CA ARG A 139 23.29 25.45 -9.06
C ARG A 139 21.85 25.97 -9.03
N CYS A 140 20.87 25.10 -8.78
CA CYS A 140 19.44 25.41 -8.84
C CYS A 140 18.73 25.05 -7.54
N PRO A 141 18.98 25.74 -6.42
CA PRO A 141 18.44 25.36 -5.09
C PRO A 141 16.92 25.54 -4.94
N SER A 142 16.26 26.23 -5.86
CA SER A 142 14.83 26.54 -5.78
C SER A 142 14.08 26.10 -7.04
N VAL A 143 13.89 24.76 -7.19
CA VAL A 143 13.19 24.18 -8.34
C VAL A 143 11.89 23.55 -7.88
N THR A 144 10.78 23.86 -8.55
CA THR A 144 9.52 23.14 -8.32
C THR A 144 9.67 21.67 -8.72
N ARG A 145 8.88 20.78 -8.10
CA ARG A 145 8.95 19.33 -8.38
C ARG A 145 8.81 18.99 -9.86
N GLY A 146 7.89 19.64 -10.59
CA GLY A 146 7.71 19.42 -12.02
C GLY A 146 8.94 19.81 -12.84
N ARG A 147 9.55 20.95 -12.51
CA ARG A 147 10.81 21.40 -13.16
C ARG A 147 11.98 20.48 -12.83
N LEU A 148 12.07 20.01 -11.59
CA LEU A 148 13.09 19.02 -11.20
C LEU A 148 12.92 17.73 -12.01
N ALA A 149 11.71 17.19 -12.09
CA ALA A 149 11.42 15.98 -12.85
C ALA A 149 11.85 16.13 -14.34
N ALA A 150 11.47 17.25 -14.98
CA ALA A 150 11.85 17.54 -16.35
C ALA A 150 13.37 17.71 -16.53
N ALA A 151 14.05 18.29 -15.55
CA ALA A 151 15.51 18.44 -15.58
C ALA A 151 16.23 17.10 -15.43
N VAL A 152 15.74 16.22 -14.54
CA VAL A 152 16.24 14.85 -14.40
C VAL A 152 16.06 14.08 -15.70
N ASP A 153 14.87 14.13 -16.32
CA ASP A 153 14.59 13.45 -17.58
C ASP A 153 15.54 13.91 -18.70
N LYS A 154 15.87 15.21 -18.77
CA LYS A 154 16.85 15.72 -19.74
C LYS A 154 18.25 15.17 -19.49
N VAL A 155 18.69 15.11 -18.22
CA VAL A 155 20.00 14.54 -17.86
C VAL A 155 20.04 13.05 -18.23
N VAL A 156 18.98 12.30 -17.91
CA VAL A 156 18.85 10.87 -18.27
C VAL A 156 18.86 10.71 -19.79
N ALA A 157 18.07 11.49 -20.54
CA ALA A 157 17.98 11.41 -21.99
C ALA A 157 19.31 11.63 -22.70
N ASN A 158 20.16 12.53 -22.16
CA ASN A 158 21.48 12.81 -22.73
C ASN A 158 22.47 11.66 -22.54
N VAL A 159 22.25 10.79 -21.55
CA VAL A 159 23.16 9.67 -21.25
C VAL A 159 22.58 8.34 -21.74
N ASP A 160 21.28 8.12 -21.53
CA ASP A 160 20.57 6.88 -21.87
C ASP A 160 19.12 7.19 -22.27
N ARG A 161 18.88 7.33 -23.56
CA ARG A 161 17.55 7.70 -24.13
C ARG A 161 16.45 6.68 -23.80
N ASP A 162 16.82 5.39 -23.70
CA ASP A 162 15.87 4.32 -23.41
C ASP A 162 15.46 4.29 -21.94
N ALA A 163 16.22 4.94 -21.06
CA ALA A 163 15.96 4.99 -19.62
C ALA A 163 15.06 6.16 -19.17
N VAL A 164 14.57 6.98 -20.09
CA VAL A 164 13.66 8.10 -19.78
C VAL A 164 12.28 7.55 -19.41
N ARG A 165 11.75 7.91 -18.24
CA ARG A 165 10.38 7.56 -17.86
C ARG A 165 9.37 8.41 -18.62
N ARG A 166 8.58 7.79 -19.47
CA ARG A 166 7.52 8.44 -20.23
C ARG A 166 6.22 8.49 -19.43
N ALA A 167 5.62 9.66 -19.30
CA ALA A 167 4.42 9.86 -18.48
C ALA A 167 3.18 9.12 -19.03
N ALA A 168 3.04 9.06 -20.36
CA ALA A 168 1.88 8.45 -21.03
C ALA A 168 1.84 6.92 -20.89
N GLU A 169 2.99 6.28 -20.87
CA GLU A 169 3.12 4.81 -20.80
C GLU A 169 3.03 4.29 -19.39
N ALA A 170 3.53 5.06 -18.43
CA ALA A 170 3.27 4.81 -17.02
C ALA A 170 1.77 4.86 -16.65
N ALA A 171 0.95 5.51 -17.46
CA ALA A 171 -0.51 5.54 -17.27
C ALA A 171 -1.16 4.19 -17.60
N THR A 172 -0.69 3.48 -18.63
CA THR A 172 -1.23 2.17 -19.02
C THR A 172 -0.83 1.08 -18.01
N ASP A 173 0.38 1.15 -17.46
CA ASP A 173 0.85 0.22 -16.42
C ASP A 173 0.34 0.59 -15.01
N ARG A 174 -0.16 1.81 -14.82
CA ARG A 174 -0.74 2.30 -13.56
C ARG A 174 -2.24 2.05 -13.47
N ARG A 175 -2.72 0.99 -14.07
CA ARG A 175 -4.10 0.56 -13.84
C ARG A 175 -4.22 0.09 -12.39
N PHE A 176 -5.12 0.71 -11.67
CA PHE A 176 -5.43 0.34 -10.30
C PHE A 176 -6.89 0.67 -10.00
N VAL A 177 -7.46 -0.02 -9.05
CA VAL A 177 -8.69 0.34 -8.36
C VAL A 177 -8.37 0.20 -6.88
N ASP A 178 -8.62 1.25 -6.15
CA ASP A 178 -8.45 1.32 -4.70
C ASP A 178 -9.79 1.63 -4.05
N VAL A 179 -10.05 1.01 -2.90
CA VAL A 179 -11.27 1.17 -2.14
C VAL A 179 -10.86 1.59 -0.73
N ASP A 180 -11.11 2.84 -0.40
CA ASP A 180 -10.83 3.41 0.91
C ASP A 180 -12.14 3.52 1.70
N ILE A 181 -12.17 2.93 2.90
CA ILE A 181 -13.35 2.95 3.76
C ILE A 181 -13.29 4.21 4.64
N GLU A 182 -14.19 5.13 4.39
CA GLU A 182 -14.28 6.36 5.16
C GLU A 182 -15.01 6.14 6.50
N GLY A 183 -14.59 6.84 7.54
CA GLY A 183 -15.16 6.70 8.89
C GLY A 183 -16.66 7.10 9.02
N CYS A 184 -17.26 7.61 7.95
CA CYS A 184 -18.69 7.96 7.89
C CYS A 184 -19.60 6.82 7.37
N GLY A 185 -19.07 5.61 7.21
CA GLY A 185 -19.81 4.46 6.65
C GLY A 185 -19.90 4.45 5.13
N MET A 186 -19.13 5.29 4.46
CA MET A 186 -18.98 5.32 3.00
C MET A 186 -17.65 4.73 2.58
N ALA A 187 -17.56 4.29 1.34
CA ALA A 187 -16.31 3.89 0.71
C ALA A 187 -16.01 4.78 -0.49
N ALA A 188 -14.82 5.35 -0.53
CA ALA A 188 -14.33 6.07 -1.71
C ALA A 188 -13.69 5.08 -2.67
N LEU A 189 -14.13 5.07 -3.93
CA LEU A 189 -13.50 4.30 -5.00
C LEU A 189 -12.68 5.23 -5.88
N THR A 190 -11.40 4.93 -5.99
CA THR A 190 -10.46 5.67 -6.83
C THR A 190 -9.75 4.71 -7.77
N GLY A 191 -9.61 5.06 -9.03
CA GLY A 191 -8.97 4.16 -9.96
C GLY A 191 -8.57 4.79 -11.27
N SER A 192 -7.72 4.07 -12.00
CA SER A 192 -7.36 4.35 -13.39
C SER A 192 -7.41 3.05 -14.18
N VAL A 193 -8.26 3.01 -15.19
CA VAL A 193 -8.50 1.84 -16.04
C VAL A 193 -8.36 2.21 -17.51
N LEU A 194 -8.29 1.21 -18.40
CA LEU A 194 -8.29 1.47 -19.84
C LEU A 194 -9.60 2.19 -20.26
N PRO A 195 -9.55 3.11 -21.25
CA PRO A 195 -10.73 3.86 -21.66
C PRO A 195 -11.93 2.99 -22.05
N THR A 196 -11.67 1.85 -22.71
CA THR A 196 -12.72 0.89 -23.06
C THR A 196 -13.35 0.22 -21.86
N ALA A 197 -12.54 -0.13 -20.85
CA ALA A 197 -13.03 -0.68 -19.59
C ALA A 197 -13.82 0.36 -18.79
N GLY A 198 -13.32 1.60 -18.73
CA GLY A 198 -14.03 2.71 -18.07
C GLY A 198 -15.39 2.99 -18.71
N GLN A 199 -15.45 3.01 -20.03
CA GLN A 199 -16.71 3.21 -20.73
C GLN A 199 -17.70 2.03 -20.55
N ALA A 200 -17.19 0.80 -20.56
CA ALA A 200 -18.02 -0.39 -20.31
C ALA A 200 -18.57 -0.37 -18.88
N PHE A 201 -17.74 0.00 -17.92
CA PHE A 201 -18.11 0.16 -16.51
C PHE A 201 -19.20 1.22 -16.33
N ASP A 202 -19.00 2.41 -16.88
CA ASP A 202 -19.96 3.51 -16.82
C ASP A 202 -21.34 3.12 -17.41
N ARG A 203 -21.34 2.50 -18.60
CA ARG A 203 -22.58 2.00 -19.22
C ARG A 203 -23.28 0.95 -18.36
N ARG A 204 -22.51 0.03 -17.76
CA ARG A 204 -23.08 -1.02 -16.92
C ARG A 204 -23.71 -0.47 -15.66
N LEU A 205 -23.13 0.56 -15.04
CA LEU A 205 -23.76 1.28 -13.93
C LEU A 205 -25.09 1.90 -14.34
N ASP A 206 -25.14 2.52 -15.51
CA ASP A 206 -26.36 3.11 -16.06
C ASP A 206 -27.46 2.08 -16.34
N GLU A 207 -27.09 0.94 -16.92
CA GLU A 207 -28.00 -0.18 -17.19
C GLU A 207 -28.63 -0.68 -15.87
N LEU A 208 -27.80 -1.00 -14.88
CA LEU A 208 -28.26 -1.49 -13.59
C LEU A 208 -29.11 -0.48 -12.84
N ALA A 209 -28.71 0.80 -12.83
CA ALA A 209 -29.46 1.87 -12.18
C ALA A 209 -30.87 2.07 -12.75
N ARG A 210 -31.13 1.62 -13.98
CA ARG A 210 -32.44 1.70 -14.67
C ARG A 210 -33.29 0.44 -14.51
N THR A 211 -32.82 -0.60 -13.85
CA THR A 211 -33.58 -1.86 -13.67
C THR A 211 -34.64 -1.77 -12.58
N VAL A 212 -34.70 -0.70 -11.81
CA VAL A 212 -35.69 -0.46 -10.75
C VAL A 212 -36.97 0.18 -11.31
N CYS A 213 -38.07 0.08 -10.57
CA CYS A 213 -39.33 0.69 -10.98
C CYS A 213 -39.31 2.23 -10.77
N HIS A 214 -40.29 2.93 -11.35
CA HIS A 214 -40.42 4.40 -11.28
C HIS A 214 -40.68 4.95 -9.87
N ALA A 215 -41.15 4.11 -8.95
CA ALA A 215 -41.42 4.46 -7.56
C ALA A 215 -40.20 4.27 -6.63
N ASP A 216 -39.03 3.94 -7.18
CA ASP A 216 -37.81 3.85 -6.38
C ASP A 216 -37.40 5.25 -5.84
N PRO A 217 -37.24 5.43 -4.52
CA PRO A 217 -37.02 6.74 -3.92
C PRO A 217 -35.64 7.34 -4.17
N ARG A 218 -34.65 6.51 -4.60
CA ARG A 218 -33.27 6.93 -4.80
C ARG A 218 -33.11 7.76 -6.07
N THR A 219 -32.19 8.76 -6.02
CA THR A 219 -31.78 9.51 -7.22
C THR A 219 -31.01 8.60 -8.18
N LEU A 220 -30.79 9.05 -9.41
CA LEU A 220 -30.00 8.29 -10.38
C LEU A 220 -28.56 8.08 -9.89
N GLU A 221 -27.95 9.11 -9.28
CA GLU A 221 -26.60 9.01 -8.72
C GLU A 221 -26.54 7.97 -7.60
N GLN A 222 -27.49 7.96 -6.68
CA GLN A 222 -27.58 6.95 -5.63
C GLN A 222 -27.75 5.55 -6.20
N ARG A 223 -28.63 5.38 -7.21
CA ARG A 223 -28.81 4.09 -7.89
C ARG A 223 -27.55 3.63 -8.62
N ARG A 224 -26.79 4.53 -9.22
CA ARG A 224 -25.49 4.22 -9.84
C ARG A 224 -24.47 3.79 -8.79
N ALA A 225 -24.43 4.42 -7.63
CA ALA A 225 -23.58 4.01 -6.53
C ALA A 225 -23.93 2.60 -6.00
N ASP A 226 -25.24 2.34 -5.79
CA ASP A 226 -25.74 1.04 -5.33
C ASP A 226 -25.56 -0.06 -6.39
N ALA A 227 -25.55 0.31 -7.68
CA ALA A 227 -25.27 -0.62 -8.78
C ALA A 227 -23.86 -1.21 -8.73
N LEU A 228 -22.88 -0.54 -8.08
CA LEU A 228 -21.55 -1.11 -7.81
C LEU A 228 -21.68 -2.38 -6.96
N GLY A 229 -22.48 -2.34 -5.91
CA GLY A 229 -22.73 -3.50 -5.04
C GLY A 229 -23.42 -4.64 -5.80
N ALA A 230 -24.42 -4.34 -6.61
CA ALA A 230 -25.12 -5.32 -7.44
C ALA A 230 -24.15 -5.96 -8.46
N MET A 231 -23.33 -5.17 -9.11
CA MET A 231 -22.33 -5.65 -10.07
C MET A 231 -21.24 -6.50 -9.39
N ALA A 232 -20.75 -6.10 -8.22
CA ALA A 232 -19.78 -6.88 -7.44
C ALA A 232 -20.36 -8.24 -6.99
N ALA A 233 -21.68 -8.28 -6.74
CA ALA A 233 -22.42 -9.50 -6.43
C ALA A 233 -22.69 -10.40 -7.67
N GLY A 234 -22.32 -9.96 -8.88
CA GLY A 234 -22.63 -10.66 -10.13
C GLY A 234 -24.10 -10.51 -10.56
N GLY A 235 -24.80 -9.51 -10.02
CA GLY A 235 -26.20 -9.26 -10.32
C GLY A 235 -26.44 -8.67 -11.72
N ASP A 236 -27.57 -9.01 -12.30
CA ASP A 236 -28.06 -8.49 -13.57
C ASP A 236 -29.03 -7.30 -13.40
N ARG A 237 -29.42 -7.00 -12.16
CA ARG A 237 -30.35 -5.92 -11.78
C ARG A 237 -30.01 -5.33 -10.41
N LEU A 238 -30.46 -4.10 -10.18
CA LEU A 238 -30.44 -3.45 -8.89
C LEU A 238 -31.73 -3.77 -8.12
N VAL A 239 -31.60 -4.09 -6.83
CA VAL A 239 -32.77 -4.31 -5.97
C VAL A 239 -33.54 -2.97 -5.81
N CYS A 240 -34.84 -3.01 -6.06
CA CYS A 240 -35.70 -1.82 -5.96
C CYS A 240 -36.00 -1.46 -4.50
N GLY A 241 -35.85 -0.19 -4.15
CA GLY A 241 -36.18 0.37 -2.84
C GLY A 241 -37.60 0.91 -2.67
N CYS A 242 -38.55 0.61 -3.60
CA CYS A 242 -39.91 1.17 -3.56
C CYS A 242 -40.82 0.65 -2.41
N GLY A 243 -40.40 -0.40 -1.70
CA GLY A 243 -41.13 -0.99 -0.59
C GLY A 243 -42.38 -1.81 -0.96
N SER A 244 -42.70 -1.94 -2.26
CA SER A 244 -43.87 -2.72 -2.71
C SER A 244 -43.54 -4.21 -2.74
N ALA A 245 -44.38 -5.02 -2.10
CA ALA A 245 -44.23 -6.48 -2.10
C ALA A 245 -44.42 -7.10 -3.50
N ASP A 246 -45.15 -6.44 -4.38
CA ASP A 246 -45.43 -6.93 -5.73
C ASP A 246 -44.44 -6.42 -6.78
N CYS A 247 -43.38 -5.72 -6.35
CA CYS A 247 -42.40 -5.19 -7.27
C CYS A 247 -41.46 -6.32 -7.78
N ALA A 248 -41.50 -6.59 -9.07
CA ALA A 248 -40.66 -7.60 -9.72
C ALA A 248 -39.15 -7.32 -9.59
N ALA A 249 -38.77 -6.07 -9.31
CA ALA A 249 -37.39 -5.65 -9.10
C ALA A 249 -36.97 -5.66 -7.61
N ALA A 250 -37.80 -6.10 -6.67
CA ALA A 250 -37.49 -6.18 -5.25
C ALA A 250 -36.67 -7.43 -4.86
N ILE A 251 -36.51 -8.36 -5.79
CA ILE A 251 -35.81 -9.64 -5.55
C ILE A 251 -34.29 -9.44 -5.69
N ALA A 252 -33.55 -9.72 -4.61
CA ALA A 252 -32.10 -9.69 -4.61
C ALA A 252 -31.49 -10.83 -5.46
N ALA A 253 -30.43 -10.52 -6.20
CA ALA A 253 -29.60 -11.55 -6.83
C ALA A 253 -28.76 -12.26 -5.77
N HIS A 254 -28.49 -13.56 -5.96
CA HIS A 254 -27.55 -14.27 -5.10
C HIS A 254 -26.13 -13.73 -5.29
N SER A 255 -25.46 -13.37 -4.19
CA SER A 255 -24.05 -12.96 -4.18
C SER A 255 -23.17 -14.07 -3.64
N ASN A 256 -22.03 -14.33 -4.31
CA ASN A 256 -20.98 -15.21 -3.79
C ASN A 256 -19.99 -14.44 -2.87
N VAL A 257 -20.14 -13.14 -2.75
CA VAL A 257 -19.29 -12.30 -1.89
C VAL A 257 -19.89 -12.27 -0.49
N VAL A 258 -19.09 -12.65 0.51
CA VAL A 258 -19.46 -12.60 1.92
C VAL A 258 -18.66 -11.49 2.60
N ILE A 259 -19.38 -10.55 3.20
CA ILE A 259 -18.79 -9.46 3.99
C ILE A 259 -19.10 -9.75 5.46
N HIS A 260 -18.06 -9.79 6.30
CA HIS A 260 -18.22 -10.03 7.73
C HIS A 260 -18.19 -8.68 8.47
N VAL A 261 -19.20 -8.47 9.29
CA VAL A 261 -19.30 -7.31 10.20
C VAL A 261 -19.29 -7.82 11.64
N VAL A 262 -18.48 -7.21 12.49
CA VAL A 262 -18.48 -7.44 13.95
C VAL A 262 -19.21 -6.29 14.59
N ALA A 263 -20.24 -6.58 15.39
CA ALA A 263 -21.05 -5.59 16.08
C ALA A 263 -21.56 -6.14 17.41
N GLU A 264 -21.92 -5.25 18.33
CA GLU A 264 -22.62 -5.62 19.56
C GLU A 264 -24.05 -6.06 19.27
N GLN A 265 -24.58 -6.97 20.08
CA GLN A 265 -25.95 -7.46 19.94
C GLN A 265 -26.97 -6.33 20.00
N SER A 266 -26.80 -5.37 20.92
CA SER A 266 -27.66 -4.20 21.03
C SER A 266 -27.71 -3.36 19.75
N THR A 267 -26.58 -3.25 19.05
CA THR A 267 -26.52 -2.54 17.75
C THR A 267 -27.23 -3.34 16.65
N VAL A 268 -27.05 -4.65 16.62
CA VAL A 268 -27.74 -5.57 15.70
C VAL A 268 -29.25 -5.49 15.90
N ASP A 269 -29.71 -5.39 17.14
CA ASP A 269 -31.13 -5.28 17.52
C ASP A 269 -31.71 -3.86 17.33
N GLY A 270 -30.88 -2.88 16.92
CA GLY A 270 -31.28 -1.48 16.68
C GLY A 270 -31.50 -0.67 17.97
N THR A 271 -31.07 -1.17 19.14
CA THR A 271 -31.20 -0.49 20.44
C THR A 271 -29.89 0.15 20.90
N GLY A 272 -28.74 -0.27 20.33
CA GLY A 272 -27.42 0.26 20.63
C GLY A 272 -26.99 1.35 19.66
N THR A 273 -26.04 2.17 20.11
CA THR A 273 -25.44 3.28 19.32
C THR A 273 -23.98 3.02 18.93
N ASN A 274 -23.38 1.92 19.40
CA ASN A 274 -22.01 1.59 19.08
C ASN A 274 -21.87 1.15 17.61
N PRO A 275 -20.84 1.61 16.89
CA PRO A 275 -20.63 1.22 15.50
C PRO A 275 -20.24 -0.24 15.38
N GLY A 276 -20.47 -0.82 14.22
CA GLY A 276 -19.85 -2.09 13.79
C GLY A 276 -18.50 -1.86 13.13
N VAL A 277 -17.75 -2.95 12.94
CA VAL A 277 -16.46 -2.98 12.24
C VAL A 277 -16.50 -3.99 11.12
N LEU A 278 -16.02 -3.61 9.94
CA LEU A 278 -15.77 -4.53 8.84
C LEU A 278 -14.61 -5.46 9.17
N ALA A 279 -14.86 -6.77 9.24
CA ALA A 279 -13.77 -7.74 9.35
C ALA A 279 -13.06 -7.86 8.01
N GLY A 280 -11.96 -7.14 7.84
CA GLY A 280 -11.19 -7.20 6.61
C GLY A 280 -10.89 -5.84 5.98
N ALA A 281 -11.41 -4.75 6.56
CA ALA A 281 -11.11 -3.40 6.15
C ALA A 281 -11.02 -2.47 7.38
N GLU A 282 -10.28 -1.39 7.26
CA GLU A 282 -10.31 -0.32 8.25
C GLU A 282 -11.57 0.52 8.02
N GLY A 283 -12.52 0.42 8.92
CA GLY A 283 -13.69 1.27 8.80
C GLY A 283 -14.79 0.91 9.81
N LEU A 284 -15.43 1.96 10.31
CA LEU A 284 -16.58 1.85 11.19
C LEU A 284 -17.85 1.89 10.35
N ILE A 285 -18.80 1.02 10.71
CA ILE A 285 -20.17 1.03 10.14
C ILE A 285 -21.07 1.68 11.17
N PRO A 286 -21.79 2.77 10.82
CA PRO A 286 -22.75 3.39 11.71
C PRO A 286 -23.78 2.39 12.25
N ALA A 287 -24.23 2.61 13.50
CA ALA A 287 -25.14 1.68 14.18
C ALA A 287 -26.44 1.44 13.41
N GLU A 288 -26.97 2.49 12.79
CA GLU A 288 -28.20 2.42 12.00
C GLU A 288 -28.02 1.53 10.77
N LEU A 289 -26.85 1.61 10.12
CA LEU A 289 -26.55 0.77 8.95
C LEU A 289 -26.32 -0.69 9.37
N VAL A 290 -25.70 -0.94 10.54
CA VAL A 290 -25.58 -2.30 11.09
C VAL A 290 -26.94 -2.92 11.32
N ALA A 291 -27.86 -2.19 11.96
CA ALA A 291 -29.23 -2.66 12.21
C ALA A 291 -29.99 -2.94 10.90
N GLU A 292 -29.80 -2.10 9.86
CA GLU A 292 -30.41 -2.33 8.56
C GLU A 292 -29.85 -3.59 7.86
N LEU A 293 -28.52 -3.72 7.83
CA LEU A 293 -27.85 -4.90 7.25
C LEU A 293 -28.25 -6.19 7.98
N ALA A 294 -28.45 -6.13 9.31
CA ALA A 294 -28.81 -7.29 10.13
C ALA A 294 -30.16 -7.90 9.75
N LYS A 295 -31.10 -7.13 9.17
CA LYS A 295 -32.41 -7.61 8.76
C LYS A 295 -32.35 -8.73 7.71
N SER A 296 -31.32 -8.72 6.87
CA SER A 296 -31.12 -9.71 5.80
C SER A 296 -29.84 -10.54 5.95
N ALA A 297 -28.98 -10.22 6.93
CA ALA A 297 -27.72 -10.88 7.13
C ALA A 297 -27.88 -12.22 7.86
N LYS A 298 -26.93 -13.13 7.61
CA LYS A 298 -26.80 -14.35 8.42
C LYS A 298 -26.08 -14.00 9.72
N LEU A 299 -26.81 -13.95 10.81
CA LEU A 299 -26.25 -13.69 12.13
C LEU A 299 -25.53 -14.93 12.68
N ARG A 300 -24.34 -14.71 13.23
CA ARG A 300 -23.52 -15.71 13.93
C ARG A 300 -23.16 -15.18 15.30
N PRO A 301 -23.83 -15.63 16.38
CA PRO A 301 -23.44 -15.22 17.72
C PRO A 301 -22.00 -15.63 18.02
N LEU A 302 -21.21 -14.66 18.50
CA LEU A 302 -19.83 -14.91 18.90
C LEU A 302 -19.84 -15.33 20.38
N ALA A 303 -19.64 -16.62 20.61
CA ALA A 303 -19.54 -17.14 21.96
C ALA A 303 -18.15 -16.94 22.54
N ARG A 304 -18.07 -16.65 23.82
CA ARG A 304 -16.81 -16.64 24.55
C ARG A 304 -16.23 -18.05 24.58
N PRO A 305 -14.93 -18.24 24.24
CA PRO A 305 -14.28 -19.55 24.34
C PRO A 305 -14.34 -20.12 25.76
N ALA A 306 -14.39 -21.43 25.88
CA ALA A 306 -14.20 -22.12 27.14
C ALA A 306 -12.78 -21.83 27.68
N GLU A 307 -12.63 -21.94 29.01
CA GLU A 307 -11.32 -21.82 29.66
C GLU A 307 -10.41 -23.02 29.35
N ASP A 308 -11.01 -24.20 29.14
CA ASP A 308 -10.31 -25.43 28.79
C ASP A 308 -9.81 -25.37 27.34
N PRO A 309 -8.55 -25.77 27.08
CA PRO A 309 -7.99 -25.83 25.75
C PRO A 309 -8.71 -26.84 24.86
N GLU A 310 -8.84 -26.52 23.57
CA GLU A 310 -9.34 -27.47 22.59
C GLU A 310 -8.31 -28.57 22.31
N PRO A 311 -8.76 -29.83 22.06
CA PRO A 311 -7.87 -30.89 21.66
C PRO A 311 -7.38 -30.69 20.21
N GLY A 312 -6.09 -30.89 19.98
CA GLY A 312 -5.49 -30.84 18.65
C GLY A 312 -4.93 -29.48 18.26
N TYR A 313 -4.19 -29.48 17.16
CA TYR A 313 -3.46 -28.31 16.64
C TYR A 313 -4.39 -27.24 16.03
N ARG A 314 -5.42 -27.69 15.30
CA ARG A 314 -6.30 -26.76 14.59
C ARG A 314 -7.44 -26.32 15.51
N PRO A 315 -7.64 -25.01 15.69
CA PRO A 315 -8.77 -24.51 16.45
C PRO A 315 -10.09 -24.80 15.75
N SER A 316 -11.15 -24.98 16.53
CA SER A 316 -12.52 -25.02 16.01
C SER A 316 -12.88 -23.73 15.28
N THR A 317 -13.91 -23.78 14.45
CA THR A 317 -14.42 -22.59 13.77
C THR A 317 -14.82 -21.49 14.76
N GLN A 318 -15.43 -21.88 15.90
CA GLN A 318 -15.88 -20.96 16.95
C GLN A 318 -14.70 -20.24 17.60
N LEU A 319 -13.64 -20.95 17.97
CA LEU A 319 -12.44 -20.36 18.54
C LEU A 319 -11.70 -19.51 17.51
N ALA A 320 -11.64 -19.96 16.24
CA ALA A 320 -11.05 -19.20 15.14
C ALA A 320 -11.78 -17.87 14.90
N ASP A 321 -13.11 -17.89 14.87
CA ASP A 321 -13.93 -16.68 14.69
C ASP A 321 -13.72 -15.72 15.88
N PHE A 322 -13.68 -16.23 17.11
CA PHE A 322 -13.40 -15.41 18.29
C PHE A 322 -12.05 -14.71 18.19
N VAL A 323 -10.97 -15.43 17.90
CA VAL A 323 -9.63 -14.85 17.80
C VAL A 323 -9.55 -13.80 16.68
N ARG A 324 -10.19 -14.04 15.53
CA ARG A 324 -10.25 -13.07 14.43
C ARG A 324 -11.03 -11.80 14.80
N CYS A 325 -12.18 -11.96 15.48
CA CYS A 325 -12.98 -10.81 15.93
C CYS A 325 -12.29 -10.02 17.05
N ARG A 326 -11.54 -10.68 17.91
CA ARG A 326 -10.71 -10.02 18.94
C ARG A 326 -9.58 -9.22 18.28
N ASP A 327 -8.85 -9.83 17.37
CA ASP A 327 -7.61 -9.27 16.83
C ASP A 327 -7.85 -8.24 15.72
N LEU A 328 -8.91 -8.40 14.92
CA LEU A 328 -9.30 -7.62 13.74
C LEU A 328 -8.22 -7.53 12.64
N THR A 329 -6.95 -7.42 13.01
CA THR A 329 -5.79 -7.35 12.11
C THR A 329 -4.67 -8.27 12.57
N CYS A 330 -3.62 -8.39 11.76
CA CYS A 330 -2.36 -9.03 12.14
C CYS A 330 -1.78 -8.39 13.41
N ARG A 331 -1.34 -9.21 14.36
CA ARG A 331 -0.84 -8.77 15.66
C ARG A 331 0.62 -8.35 15.68
N ALA A 332 1.30 -8.32 14.51
CA ALA A 332 2.66 -7.82 14.41
C ALA A 332 2.70 -6.28 14.42
N PRO A 333 3.77 -5.66 14.96
CA PRO A 333 3.90 -4.20 15.00
C PRO A 333 3.83 -3.58 13.59
N GLY A 334 3.01 -2.53 13.43
CA GLY A 334 2.87 -1.80 12.17
C GLY A 334 2.20 -2.58 11.04
N CYS A 335 1.43 -3.65 11.35
CA CYS A 335 0.73 -4.44 10.35
C CYS A 335 -0.79 -4.31 10.49
N ASP A 336 -1.42 -3.85 9.45
CA ASP A 336 -2.86 -3.67 9.28
C ASP A 336 -3.54 -4.77 8.45
N GLN A 337 -2.80 -5.84 8.11
CA GLN A 337 -3.36 -6.95 7.33
C GLN A 337 -4.58 -7.55 8.04
N PRO A 338 -5.76 -7.63 7.38
CA PRO A 338 -6.99 -8.12 7.99
C PRO A 338 -6.89 -9.51 8.61
N ALA A 339 -7.49 -9.73 9.77
CA ALA A 339 -7.46 -11.00 10.50
C ALA A 339 -8.05 -12.17 9.70
N VAL A 340 -9.00 -11.90 8.81
CA VAL A 340 -9.59 -12.92 7.91
C VAL A 340 -8.59 -13.51 6.92
N ALA A 341 -7.56 -12.74 6.57
CA ALA A 341 -6.46 -13.15 5.69
C ALA A 341 -5.21 -13.64 6.46
N CYS A 342 -5.33 -13.77 7.79
CA CYS A 342 -4.24 -14.20 8.64
C CYS A 342 -4.32 -15.68 9.01
N ASP A 343 -3.14 -16.28 9.21
CA ASP A 343 -3.00 -17.57 9.90
C ASP A 343 -3.31 -17.38 11.39
N LEU A 344 -3.87 -18.41 12.04
CA LEU A 344 -3.97 -18.45 13.50
C LEU A 344 -2.70 -19.11 14.05
N ASP A 345 -1.88 -18.29 14.70
CA ASP A 345 -0.57 -18.68 15.21
C ASP A 345 -0.61 -18.93 16.71
N HIS A 346 0.04 -20.00 17.15
CA HIS A 346 0.25 -20.29 18.57
C HIS A 346 1.44 -19.46 19.10
N THR A 347 1.23 -18.69 20.17
CA THR A 347 2.31 -17.96 20.85
C THR A 347 3.39 -18.91 21.35
N VAL A 348 3.01 -19.87 22.18
CA VAL A 348 3.81 -21.05 22.48
C VAL A 348 3.45 -22.10 21.46
N ALA A 349 4.42 -22.55 20.65
CA ALA A 349 4.17 -23.48 19.55
C ALA A 349 3.54 -24.79 20.07
N TYR A 350 2.60 -25.32 19.31
CA TYR A 350 1.90 -26.57 19.67
C TYR A 350 2.88 -27.73 19.89
N GLY A 351 3.93 -27.82 19.04
CA GLY A 351 4.99 -28.82 19.18
C GLY A 351 5.87 -28.66 20.41
N ASP A 352 5.83 -27.48 21.05
CA ASP A 352 6.55 -27.17 22.29
C ASP A 352 5.62 -27.22 23.51
N GLY A 353 4.44 -27.84 23.37
CA GLY A 353 3.45 -28.02 24.44
C GLY A 353 2.44 -26.87 24.57
N GLY A 354 2.46 -25.91 23.65
CA GLY A 354 1.47 -24.84 23.61
C GLY A 354 0.07 -25.37 23.29
N ARG A 355 -0.92 -24.92 24.02
CA ARG A 355 -2.31 -25.38 23.93
C ARG A 355 -3.12 -24.57 22.93
N THR A 356 -4.11 -25.18 22.27
CA THR A 356 -5.04 -24.52 21.36
C THR A 356 -6.15 -23.84 22.17
N GLN A 357 -5.94 -22.57 22.53
CA GLN A 357 -6.86 -21.77 23.34
C GLN A 357 -6.69 -20.27 22.97
N ALA A 358 -7.69 -19.44 23.26
CA ALA A 358 -7.68 -18.03 22.87
C ALA A 358 -6.49 -17.22 23.45
N SER A 359 -6.06 -17.54 24.68
CA SER A 359 -4.90 -16.90 25.34
C SER A 359 -3.54 -17.32 24.74
N ASN A 360 -3.52 -18.34 23.87
CA ASN A 360 -2.32 -18.80 23.14
C ASN A 360 -2.42 -18.64 21.62
N LEU A 361 -3.54 -18.15 21.11
CA LEU A 361 -3.75 -17.96 19.68
C LEU A 361 -3.83 -16.47 19.32
N LYS A 362 -3.28 -16.11 18.18
CA LYS A 362 -3.37 -14.77 17.58
C LYS A 362 -3.33 -14.81 16.07
N CYS A 363 -3.78 -13.73 15.44
CA CYS A 363 -3.73 -13.55 14.00
C CYS A 363 -2.37 -13.05 13.55
N LEU A 364 -1.68 -13.79 12.68
CA LEU A 364 -0.47 -13.34 11.98
C LEU A 364 -0.65 -13.49 10.48
N CYS A 365 -0.41 -12.42 9.72
CA CYS A 365 -0.34 -12.55 8.27
C CYS A 365 0.82 -13.47 7.89
N ARG A 366 0.74 -14.09 6.71
CA ARG A 366 1.72 -15.08 6.26
C ARG A 366 3.17 -14.60 6.39
N LYS A 367 3.41 -13.32 6.08
CA LYS A 367 4.74 -12.71 6.20
C LYS A 367 5.25 -12.70 7.64
N HIS A 368 4.45 -12.19 8.58
CA HIS A 368 4.84 -12.11 9.99
C HIS A 368 4.91 -13.46 10.68
N HIS A 369 4.09 -14.41 10.25
CA HIS A 369 4.21 -15.81 10.69
C HIS A 369 5.56 -16.40 10.26
N LEU A 370 6.01 -16.15 9.02
CA LEU A 370 7.33 -16.58 8.55
C LEU A 370 8.47 -15.85 9.28
N LEU A 371 8.31 -14.55 9.60
CA LEU A 371 9.30 -13.79 10.39
C LEU A 371 9.47 -14.37 11.78
N LYS A 372 8.37 -14.71 12.46
CA LYS A 372 8.43 -15.40 13.74
C LYS A 372 9.12 -16.75 13.62
N THR A 373 8.76 -17.56 12.64
CA THR A 373 9.25 -18.94 12.50
C THR A 373 10.73 -19.00 12.13
N PHE A 374 11.22 -18.11 11.22
CA PHE A 374 12.53 -18.26 10.59
C PHE A 374 13.50 -17.10 10.83
N TRP A 375 13.00 -15.93 11.26
CA TRP A 375 13.81 -14.71 11.37
C TRP A 375 14.06 -14.25 12.82
N GLY A 376 13.77 -15.14 13.80
CA GLY A 376 14.06 -14.90 15.20
C GLY A 376 13.19 -13.87 15.91
N TRP A 377 12.05 -13.50 15.31
CA TRP A 377 11.02 -12.74 16.02
C TRP A 377 10.44 -13.60 17.13
N ARG A 378 10.31 -13.04 18.32
CA ARG A 378 9.73 -13.72 19.48
C ARG A 378 8.57 -12.92 19.99
N ASP A 379 7.64 -13.60 20.62
CA ASP A 379 6.43 -12.98 21.17
C ASP A 379 6.02 -13.65 22.48
N MET A 380 5.33 -12.86 23.29
CA MET A 380 4.65 -13.29 24.50
C MET A 380 3.25 -12.70 24.46
N GLN A 381 2.22 -13.52 24.72
CA GLN A 381 0.83 -13.08 24.73
C GLN A 381 0.33 -13.05 26.16
N LEU A 382 -0.36 -11.96 26.52
CA LEU A 382 -1.06 -11.82 27.80
C LEU A 382 -2.49 -12.38 27.67
N PRO A 383 -3.16 -12.68 28.79
CA PRO A 383 -4.50 -13.26 28.78
C PRO A 383 -5.56 -12.42 28.05
N ASP A 384 -5.38 -11.09 28.01
CA ASP A 384 -6.25 -10.13 27.34
C ASP A 384 -6.01 -10.05 25.80
N GLY A 385 -5.08 -10.86 25.27
CA GLY A 385 -4.68 -10.84 23.87
C GLY A 385 -3.63 -9.79 23.53
N THR A 386 -3.13 -9.00 24.47
CA THR A 386 -1.97 -8.12 24.26
C THR A 386 -0.74 -8.96 23.91
N VAL A 387 0.01 -8.55 22.90
CA VAL A 387 1.22 -9.25 22.46
C VAL A 387 2.44 -8.35 22.64
N ILE A 388 3.44 -8.88 23.32
CA ILE A 388 4.75 -8.26 23.51
C ILE A 388 5.71 -8.95 22.56
N TRP A 389 6.25 -8.19 21.62
CA TRP A 389 7.21 -8.65 20.63
C TRP A 389 8.64 -8.31 21.04
N LEU A 390 9.54 -9.26 20.85
CA LEU A 390 11.00 -9.06 20.93
C LEU A 390 11.59 -9.36 19.56
N LEU A 391 12.12 -8.33 18.90
CA LEU A 391 12.76 -8.44 17.59
C LEU A 391 14.23 -8.90 17.71
N PRO A 392 14.84 -9.39 16.63
CA PRO A 392 16.22 -9.89 16.65
C PRO A 392 17.29 -8.87 17.07
N ASP A 393 16.95 -7.58 17.00
CA ASP A 393 17.80 -6.45 17.44
C ASP A 393 17.65 -6.11 18.92
N GLY A 394 16.83 -6.84 19.65
CA GLY A 394 16.56 -6.64 21.07
C GLY A 394 15.48 -5.60 21.38
N HIS A 395 14.92 -4.93 20.37
CA HIS A 395 13.81 -3.98 20.60
C HIS A 395 12.51 -4.70 20.91
N THR A 396 11.76 -4.10 21.82
CA THR A 396 10.46 -4.61 22.28
C THR A 396 9.33 -3.71 21.78
N TYR A 397 8.26 -4.34 21.28
CA TYR A 397 7.04 -3.66 20.83
C TYR A 397 5.82 -4.30 21.48
N VAL A 398 4.84 -3.49 21.82
CA VAL A 398 3.57 -3.97 22.40
C VAL A 398 2.44 -3.65 21.45
N THR A 399 1.61 -4.65 21.17
CA THR A 399 0.40 -4.48 20.37
C THR A 399 -0.82 -4.97 21.15
N THR A 400 -1.89 -4.17 21.17
CA THR A 400 -3.17 -4.52 21.79
C THR A 400 -4.13 -5.10 20.73
N PRO A 401 -5.11 -5.95 21.09
CA PRO A 401 -6.12 -6.39 20.14
C PRO A 401 -6.82 -5.22 19.46
N GLY A 402 -7.12 -5.34 18.17
CA GLY A 402 -7.82 -4.30 17.41
C GLY A 402 -9.21 -3.98 17.96
N SER A 403 -9.86 -4.96 18.59
CA SER A 403 -11.16 -4.82 19.23
C SER A 403 -11.13 -4.09 20.58
N ALA A 404 -9.95 -3.86 21.16
CA ALA A 404 -9.84 -3.38 22.56
C ALA A 404 -10.60 -2.06 22.84
N LEU A 405 -10.68 -1.17 21.86
CA LEU A 405 -11.38 0.11 21.99
C LEU A 405 -12.89 0.00 21.76
N LEU A 406 -13.33 -0.88 20.84
CA LEU A 406 -14.73 -0.95 20.40
C LEU A 406 -15.50 -2.09 21.08
N PHE A 407 -14.82 -3.21 21.33
CA PHE A 407 -15.41 -4.41 21.91
C PHE A 407 -14.55 -4.94 23.06
N PRO A 408 -14.38 -4.19 24.17
CA PRO A 408 -13.46 -4.55 25.26
C PRO A 408 -13.79 -5.90 25.89
N ASN A 409 -15.04 -6.35 25.82
CA ASN A 409 -15.45 -7.67 26.28
C ASN A 409 -14.76 -8.84 25.55
N LEU A 410 -14.31 -8.63 24.29
CA LEU A 410 -13.54 -9.63 23.55
C LEU A 410 -12.11 -9.75 24.07
N CYS A 411 -11.61 -8.76 24.80
CA CYS A 411 -10.29 -8.73 25.41
C CYS A 411 -10.31 -9.20 26.87
N ALA A 412 -11.46 -9.56 27.42
CA ALA A 412 -11.51 -10.14 28.77
C ALA A 412 -10.72 -11.46 28.79
N PRO A 413 -9.89 -11.72 29.82
CA PRO A 413 -9.09 -12.93 29.95
C PRO A 413 -9.92 -14.20 29.76
N THR A 414 -9.46 -15.11 28.89
CA THR A 414 -10.14 -16.36 28.51
C THR A 414 -9.44 -17.61 29.05
N GLY A 415 -8.54 -17.46 29.99
CA GLY A 415 -7.73 -18.52 30.57
C GLY A 415 -6.33 -18.01 30.92
N ASP A 416 -5.52 -18.86 31.52
CA ASP A 416 -4.15 -18.51 31.88
C ASP A 416 -3.28 -18.18 30.69
N ALA A 417 -2.33 -17.28 30.89
CA ALA A 417 -1.30 -17.02 29.88
C ALA A 417 -0.50 -18.32 29.65
N PRO A 418 -0.11 -18.60 28.38
CA PRO A 418 0.74 -19.75 28.11
C PRO A 418 2.05 -19.61 28.89
N ALA A 419 2.49 -20.69 29.53
CA ALA A 419 3.78 -20.70 30.22
C ALA A 419 4.88 -20.39 29.18
N ALA A 420 5.74 -19.40 29.50
CA ALA A 420 6.88 -19.09 28.64
C ALA A 420 7.74 -20.35 28.49
N SER A 421 8.00 -20.78 27.26
CA SER A 421 8.93 -21.90 27.02
C SER A 421 10.32 -21.50 27.51
N PRO A 422 10.89 -22.15 28.50
CA PRO A 422 12.21 -21.87 28.99
C PRO A 422 13.27 -22.47 28.02
N GLY A 423 13.56 -21.83 26.95
CA GLY A 423 14.67 -22.28 26.11
C GLY A 423 14.79 -21.55 24.77
N PRO A 424 15.98 -21.41 24.21
CA PRO A 424 16.11 -20.97 22.85
C PRO A 424 15.40 -22.00 21.96
N HIS A 425 14.43 -21.53 21.15
CA HIS A 425 13.90 -22.36 20.06
C HIS A 425 15.08 -23.01 19.37
N ARG A 426 15.17 -24.32 19.42
CA ARG A 426 16.19 -25.04 18.66
C ARG A 426 16.07 -24.59 17.22
N ARG A 427 17.03 -23.79 16.74
CA ARG A 427 17.28 -23.63 15.33
C ARG A 427 17.71 -25.01 14.83
N SER A 428 16.77 -25.83 14.39
CA SER A 428 17.16 -26.99 13.65
C SER A 428 17.45 -26.51 12.24
N GLU A 429 18.61 -26.83 11.71
CA GLU A 429 18.97 -26.59 10.31
C GLU A 429 17.90 -27.17 9.37
N ASP A 430 17.19 -28.20 9.80
CA ASP A 430 16.03 -28.80 9.10
C ASP A 430 14.85 -27.85 8.91
N ARG A 431 14.67 -26.81 9.74
CA ARG A 431 13.57 -25.84 9.58
C ARG A 431 13.78 -24.93 8.37
N GLU A 432 14.99 -24.63 7.96
CA GLU A 432 15.28 -23.78 6.78
C GLU A 432 14.73 -24.42 5.49
N VAL A 433 14.70 -25.75 5.43
CA VAL A 433 14.13 -26.52 4.32
C VAL A 433 12.62 -26.29 4.19
N MET A 434 11.92 -25.93 5.27
CA MET A 434 10.48 -25.69 5.30
C MET A 434 10.08 -24.26 4.87
N MET A 435 11.05 -23.35 4.65
CA MET A 435 10.75 -22.02 4.16
C MET A 435 10.22 -22.10 2.72
N PRO A 436 9.04 -21.52 2.43
CA PRO A 436 8.53 -21.45 1.07
C PRO A 436 9.52 -20.76 0.14
N ARG A 437 9.72 -21.28 -1.06
CA ARG A 437 10.61 -20.72 -2.06
C ARG A 437 9.84 -19.89 -3.08
N ARG A 438 10.45 -18.81 -3.55
CA ARG A 438 9.91 -17.98 -4.63
C ARG A 438 10.25 -18.58 -5.98
N SER A 439 9.32 -18.48 -6.93
CA SER A 439 9.57 -18.84 -8.34
C SER A 439 10.50 -17.84 -9.05
N SER A 440 10.57 -16.59 -8.60
CA SER A 440 11.50 -15.56 -9.10
C SER A 440 11.93 -14.65 -7.96
N THR A 441 13.20 -14.27 -7.99
CA THR A 441 13.77 -13.34 -7.00
C THR A 441 13.30 -11.90 -7.29
N ARG A 442 13.45 -11.03 -6.29
CA ARG A 442 13.16 -9.61 -6.42
C ARG A 442 14.00 -8.94 -7.51
N ALA A 443 15.29 -9.30 -7.60
CA ALA A 443 16.20 -8.80 -8.62
C ALA A 443 15.76 -9.22 -10.04
N GLN A 444 15.38 -10.50 -10.21
CA GLN A 444 14.86 -11.00 -11.51
C GLN A 444 13.56 -10.28 -11.92
N ASN A 445 12.63 -10.08 -10.98
CA ASN A 445 11.39 -9.37 -11.28
C ASN A 445 11.63 -7.90 -11.63
N ARG A 446 12.59 -7.25 -10.93
CA ARG A 446 13.01 -5.88 -11.27
C ARG A 446 13.64 -5.81 -12.66
N ALA A 447 14.57 -6.71 -12.98
CA ALA A 447 15.21 -6.76 -14.30
C ALA A 447 14.19 -6.97 -15.44
N LYS A 448 13.25 -7.92 -15.28
CA LYS A 448 12.17 -8.14 -16.26
C LYS A 448 11.36 -6.87 -16.51
N ARG A 449 10.98 -6.15 -15.45
CA ARG A 449 10.23 -4.91 -15.56
C ARG A 449 11.02 -3.82 -16.28
N ILE A 450 12.29 -3.63 -15.93
CA ILE A 450 13.16 -2.63 -16.57
C ILE A 450 13.34 -2.94 -18.06
N ILE A 451 13.64 -4.19 -18.40
CA ILE A 451 13.81 -4.62 -19.80
C ILE A 451 12.53 -4.33 -20.62
N ALA A 452 11.36 -4.66 -20.07
CA ALA A 452 10.09 -4.41 -20.73
C ALA A 452 9.85 -2.90 -20.97
N GLU A 453 10.07 -2.05 -19.95
CA GLU A 453 9.87 -0.60 -20.04
C GLU A 453 10.89 0.05 -21.02
N ARG A 454 12.15 -0.35 -20.96
CA ARG A 454 13.20 0.12 -21.91
C ARG A 454 12.90 -0.29 -23.35
N ARG A 455 12.45 -1.54 -23.58
CA ARG A 455 12.02 -2.00 -24.91
C ARG A 455 10.89 -1.14 -25.45
N HIS A 456 9.91 -0.84 -24.62
CA HIS A 456 8.78 0.00 -24.99
C HIS A 456 9.24 1.44 -25.34
N ASN A 457 10.10 2.04 -24.52
CA ASN A 457 10.69 3.34 -24.76
C ASN A 457 11.43 3.40 -26.12
N ARG A 458 12.20 2.36 -26.43
CA ARG A 458 12.93 2.25 -27.70
C ARG A 458 11.98 2.22 -28.89
N LEU A 459 10.94 1.40 -28.83
CA LEU A 459 9.94 1.31 -29.91
C LEU A 459 9.23 2.63 -30.13
N ALA A 460 8.87 3.34 -29.07
CA ALA A 460 8.22 4.64 -29.17
C ALA A 460 9.15 5.72 -29.71
N THR A 461 10.46 5.68 -29.38
CA THR A 461 11.46 6.58 -29.97
C THR A 461 11.60 6.34 -31.47
N GLN A 462 11.71 5.08 -31.88
CA GLN A 462 11.79 4.70 -33.31
C GLN A 462 10.54 5.13 -34.07
N ALA A 463 9.34 4.93 -33.49
CA ALA A 463 8.09 5.38 -34.12
C ALA A 463 8.02 6.90 -34.28
N ALA A 464 8.48 7.66 -33.28
CA ALA A 464 8.53 9.12 -33.36
C ALA A 464 9.56 9.62 -34.38
N GLU A 465 10.72 8.98 -34.49
CA GLU A 465 11.75 9.29 -35.52
C GLU A 465 11.21 8.99 -36.91
N ALA A 466 10.58 7.84 -37.14
CA ALA A 466 9.97 7.48 -38.42
C ALA A 466 8.84 8.47 -38.83
N GLN A 467 8.03 8.89 -37.86
CA GLN A 467 6.98 9.89 -38.11
C GLN A 467 7.57 11.26 -38.45
N ALA A 468 8.65 11.68 -37.83
CA ALA A 468 9.32 12.94 -38.10
C ALA A 468 9.97 12.91 -39.50
N GLU A 469 10.60 11.80 -39.92
CA GLU A 469 11.14 11.60 -41.26
C GLU A 469 10.03 11.65 -42.34
N TYR A 470 8.87 10.99 -42.06
CA TYR A 470 7.72 11.01 -42.97
C TYR A 470 7.18 12.43 -43.18
N VAL A 471 7.00 13.20 -42.09
CA VAL A 471 6.53 14.60 -42.13
C VAL A 471 7.56 15.47 -42.87
N GLY A 472 8.86 15.36 -42.55
CA GLY A 472 9.91 16.11 -43.19
C GLY A 472 10.07 15.81 -44.72
N ALA A 473 9.77 14.58 -45.13
CA ALA A 473 9.80 14.18 -46.53
C ALA A 473 8.60 14.70 -47.35
N HIS A 474 7.47 15.03 -46.67
CA HIS A 474 6.24 15.47 -47.33
C HIS A 474 5.95 16.96 -47.12
N ASP A 475 6.76 17.66 -46.35
CA ASP A 475 6.64 19.11 -46.07
C ASP A 475 7.66 19.90 -46.92
N THR A 476 7.91 19.48 -48.17
CA THR A 476 8.53 20.35 -49.15
C THR A 476 7.48 21.40 -49.53
N PRO A 477 7.70 22.69 -49.24
CA PRO A 477 6.78 23.71 -49.72
C PRO A 477 6.70 23.62 -51.22
N GLU A 478 5.51 23.40 -51.79
CA GLU A 478 5.27 23.69 -53.20
C GLU A 478 5.74 25.12 -53.41
N LEU A 479 6.82 25.27 -54.18
CA LEU A 479 7.22 26.58 -54.68
C LEU A 479 5.99 27.21 -55.34
N PRO A 480 5.65 28.46 -55.01
CA PRO A 480 4.54 29.11 -55.69
C PRO A 480 4.82 29.03 -57.21
N PRO A 481 3.79 28.79 -58.03
CA PRO A 481 3.95 28.68 -59.48
C PRO A 481 4.70 29.91 -59.99
N ASP A 482 5.70 29.66 -60.82
CA ASP A 482 6.49 30.73 -61.46
C ASP A 482 5.52 31.67 -62.19
N PRO A 483 5.47 32.97 -61.82
CA PRO A 483 4.53 33.89 -62.44
C PRO A 483 4.75 34.08 -63.92
N ASP A 484 5.87 33.58 -64.47
CA ASP A 484 6.23 33.64 -65.92
C ASP A 484 5.98 32.32 -66.66
N GLU A 485 5.41 31.29 -66.03
CA GLU A 485 5.06 30.02 -66.64
C GLU A 485 3.72 30.17 -67.38
N PRO A 486 3.69 29.95 -68.75
CA PRO A 486 2.45 30.12 -69.53
C PRO A 486 1.42 29.04 -69.07
N PRO A 487 0.12 29.35 -69.01
CA PRO A 487 -0.90 28.42 -68.60
C PRO A 487 -0.93 27.19 -69.47
N PRO A 488 -1.08 25.99 -68.89
CA PRO A 488 -1.21 24.76 -69.65
C PRO A 488 -2.48 24.82 -70.50
N PHE A 489 -2.34 24.46 -71.78
CA PHE A 489 -3.40 24.47 -72.79
C PHE A 489 -4.63 23.64 -72.42
#